data_1195fd45a5c299568f25d9c95a2aef39
#
_entry.id   1195fd45a5c299568f25d9c95a2aef39
#
_cell.length_a   1.000
_cell.length_b   1.000
_cell.length_c   1.000
_cell.angle_alpha   90.00
_cell.angle_beta   90.00
_cell.angle_gamma   90.00
#
_symmetry.space_group_name_H-M   'P 1'
#
loop_
_entity.id
_entity.type
_entity.pdbx_description
1 polymer ?
#
loop_
_entity_poly.entity_id
_entity_poly.type
_entity_poly.pdbx_seq_one_letter_code
_entity_poly.pdbx_strand_id
1 'polypeptide(L)'
;MMKLAGPAATVCSPVGVRLFAREARGVRLTPEGMRFFARAEEALSLLGNTGERWLPRPNKAVVRLSVTPSVASLWLFPRLAKLEGNELHVELTLEHRLADFGEGTDLAIRCGKGPWAGVRALPLWREKSFPIAAPELAKQLGQRSDALSLLDLPIIHDSNIEGWRRWLSREGIDYTPRGQDRRFEDYNLVMDACAQGLGIALARPPLSDAMLAAGRVVAVSERTLESHVAFHLIRPDDALRSPAIEFAGRFLREAGHDEETIAAFTAPGRAKA
;
A
#
# COMPACT_ATOMS: atom_id res chain seq x y z
N MET A 1 7.83 35.06 -38.80
CA MET A 1 8.33 33.87 -39.54
C MET A 1 9.84 33.85 -39.44
N MET A 2 10.36 33.25 -38.37
CA MET A 2 11.78 33.24 -38.07
C MET A 2 12.28 31.80 -38.28
N LYS A 3 13.07 31.59 -39.34
CA LYS A 3 13.74 30.34 -39.68
C LYS A 3 14.83 30.07 -38.63
N LEU A 4 14.62 29.11 -37.75
CA LEU A 4 15.69 28.47 -36.99
C LEU A 4 16.26 27.32 -37.84
N ALA A 5 17.16 27.65 -38.78
CA ALA A 5 18.01 26.70 -39.44
C ALA A 5 19.42 26.87 -38.85
N GLY A 6 19.65 26.23 -37.71
CA GLY A 6 21.00 25.97 -37.22
C GLY A 6 21.31 24.48 -37.43
N PRO A 7 22.56 24.09 -37.78
CA PRO A 7 22.94 22.69 -37.81
C PRO A 7 22.72 22.15 -36.39
N ALA A 8 21.90 21.08 -36.27
CA ALA A 8 21.71 20.44 -35.01
C ALA A 8 23.08 20.01 -34.48
N ALA A 9 23.54 20.77 -33.51
CA ALA A 9 24.77 20.51 -32.82
C ALA A 9 24.72 19.04 -32.38
N THR A 10 25.68 18.28 -32.83
CA THR A 10 26.03 17.00 -32.24
C THR A 10 26.25 17.30 -30.79
N VAL A 11 25.31 16.90 -29.95
CA VAL A 11 25.52 16.94 -28.51
C VAL A 11 26.61 15.90 -28.24
N CYS A 12 27.85 16.31 -28.50
CA CYS A 12 29.03 15.65 -27.99
C CYS A 12 29.04 15.97 -26.49
N SER A 13 28.57 15.03 -25.70
CA SER A 13 28.85 15.02 -24.30
C SER A 13 30.34 15.18 -24.05
N PRO A 14 30.77 15.82 -22.97
CA PRO A 14 32.17 15.76 -22.50
C PRO A 14 32.72 14.32 -22.40
N VAL A 15 31.89 13.33 -22.54
CA VAL A 15 32.20 11.88 -22.47
C VAL A 15 32.61 11.29 -23.83
N GLY A 16 32.59 12.04 -24.94
CA GLY A 16 33.12 11.62 -26.24
C GLY A 16 32.33 10.53 -26.99
N VAL A 17 31.11 10.21 -26.58
CA VAL A 17 30.26 9.18 -27.21
C VAL A 17 28.98 9.79 -27.80
N ARG A 18 28.51 9.23 -28.92
CA ARG A 18 27.22 9.62 -29.49
C ARG A 18 26.06 9.05 -28.69
N LEU A 19 25.23 9.93 -28.13
CA LEU A 19 24.04 9.53 -27.37
C LEU A 19 22.78 9.38 -28.23
N PHE A 20 22.73 10.03 -29.40
CA PHE A 20 21.58 10.05 -30.29
C PHE A 20 21.97 9.65 -31.72
N ALA A 21 21.13 8.88 -32.39
CA ALA A 21 21.14 8.55 -33.78
C ALA A 21 19.99 9.27 -34.51
N ARG A 22 20.25 9.88 -35.67
CA ARG A 22 19.21 10.47 -36.52
C ARG A 22 18.50 9.39 -37.33
N GLU A 23 17.18 9.46 -37.35
CA GLU A 23 16.33 8.67 -38.23
C GLU A 23 15.52 9.59 -39.16
N ALA A 24 14.91 9.03 -40.21
CA ALA A 24 14.15 9.80 -41.21
C ALA A 24 12.98 10.64 -40.61
N ARG A 25 12.49 10.29 -39.44
CA ARG A 25 11.39 10.96 -38.72
C ARG A 25 11.70 11.19 -37.23
N GLY A 26 12.93 11.63 -36.91
CA GLY A 26 13.25 11.95 -35.53
C GLY A 26 14.64 11.58 -35.07
N VAL A 27 14.78 11.38 -33.77
CA VAL A 27 16.05 11.05 -33.12
C VAL A 27 15.82 9.86 -32.22
N ARG A 28 16.70 8.87 -32.26
CA ARG A 28 16.67 7.70 -31.37
C ARG A 28 17.94 7.68 -30.52
N LEU A 29 17.80 7.17 -29.27
CA LEU A 29 18.97 6.92 -28.45
C LEU A 29 19.84 5.80 -29.03
N THR A 30 21.14 5.98 -29.00
CA THR A 30 22.10 4.89 -29.26
C THR A 30 22.13 3.93 -28.05
N PRO A 31 22.75 2.74 -28.13
CA PRO A 31 22.96 1.90 -26.96
C PRO A 31 23.73 2.61 -25.85
N GLU A 32 24.69 3.47 -26.18
CA GLU A 32 25.40 4.35 -25.24
C GLU A 32 24.48 5.42 -24.68
N GLY A 33 23.60 5.98 -25.51
CA GLY A 33 22.56 6.93 -25.09
C GLY A 33 21.57 6.34 -24.12
N MET A 34 21.13 5.10 -24.34
CA MET A 34 20.23 4.39 -23.40
C MET A 34 20.91 4.15 -22.04
N ARG A 35 22.18 3.73 -22.04
CA ARG A 35 22.93 3.55 -20.79
C ARG A 35 23.14 4.87 -20.03
N PHE A 36 23.42 5.95 -20.77
CA PHE A 36 23.56 7.28 -20.18
C PHE A 36 22.23 7.79 -19.65
N PHE A 37 21.13 7.60 -20.39
CA PHE A 37 19.78 8.00 -19.98
C PHE A 37 19.38 7.31 -18.66
N ALA A 38 19.57 5.98 -18.57
CA ALA A 38 19.25 5.24 -17.35
C ALA A 38 20.04 5.76 -16.13
N ARG A 39 21.34 6.07 -16.29
CA ARG A 39 22.15 6.65 -15.21
C ARG A 39 21.77 8.10 -14.88
N ALA A 40 21.40 8.89 -15.89
CA ALA A 40 20.93 10.26 -15.69
C ALA A 40 19.57 10.27 -14.98
N GLU A 41 18.68 9.35 -15.33
CA GLU A 41 17.38 9.16 -14.69
C GLU A 41 17.55 8.74 -13.22
N GLU A 42 18.47 7.81 -12.92
CA GLU A 42 18.84 7.43 -11.58
C GLU A 42 19.42 8.62 -10.78
N ALA A 43 20.35 9.37 -11.36
CA ALA A 43 20.93 10.56 -10.74
C ALA A 43 19.89 11.68 -10.55
N LEU A 44 19.00 11.90 -11.51
CA LEU A 44 17.91 12.86 -11.41
C LEU A 44 16.85 12.43 -10.40
N SER A 45 16.59 11.12 -10.24
CA SER A 45 15.70 10.61 -9.20
C SER A 45 16.29 10.86 -7.80
N LEU A 46 17.60 10.71 -7.64
CA LEU A 46 18.29 11.08 -6.40
C LEU A 46 18.23 12.60 -6.14
N LEU A 47 18.26 13.42 -7.19
CA LEU A 47 18.07 14.87 -7.10
C LEU A 47 16.58 15.26 -6.98
N GLY A 48 15.67 14.49 -7.57
CA GLY A 48 14.22 14.66 -7.51
C GLY A 48 13.70 14.52 -6.07
N ASN A 49 14.26 13.60 -5.30
CA ASN A 49 14.01 13.52 -3.85
C ASN A 49 14.47 14.79 -3.09
N THR A 50 15.32 15.62 -3.71
CA THR A 50 15.64 16.97 -3.20
C THR A 50 14.72 18.05 -3.79
N GLY A 51 14.06 17.81 -4.92
CA GLY A 51 13.18 18.76 -5.64
C GLY A 51 11.79 18.93 -5.01
N GLU A 52 11.28 17.91 -4.29
CA GLU A 52 10.06 18.04 -3.48
C GLU A 52 10.18 19.08 -2.34
N ARG A 53 11.39 19.57 -2.10
CA ARG A 53 11.66 20.69 -1.16
C ARG A 53 11.16 22.07 -1.66
N TRP A 54 10.65 22.17 -2.89
CA TRP A 54 10.17 23.44 -3.44
C TRP A 54 8.69 23.76 -3.17
N LEU A 55 7.92 22.78 -2.70
CA LEU A 55 6.59 23.07 -2.18
C LEU A 55 6.74 23.83 -0.84
N PRO A 56 5.93 24.89 -0.60
CA PRO A 56 5.92 25.56 0.69
C PRO A 56 5.68 24.51 1.77
N ARG A 57 6.67 24.27 2.63
CA ARG A 57 6.49 23.34 3.75
C ARG A 57 5.41 23.89 4.65
N PRO A 58 4.41 23.09 5.01
CA PRO A 58 3.52 23.46 6.08
C PRO A 58 4.39 23.78 7.31
N ASN A 59 4.01 24.79 8.08
CA ASN A 59 4.69 25.16 9.34
C ASN A 59 4.45 24.08 10.42
N LYS A 60 4.54 22.82 10.01
CA LYS A 60 4.27 21.59 10.76
C LYS A 60 5.45 20.65 10.67
N ALA A 61 5.64 19.84 11.71
CA ALA A 61 6.65 18.81 11.69
C ALA A 61 6.24 17.66 10.78
N VAL A 62 7.13 17.27 9.87
CA VAL A 62 6.84 16.24 8.84
C VAL A 62 7.17 14.86 9.37
N VAL A 63 6.23 13.92 9.17
CA VAL A 63 6.37 12.48 9.41
C VAL A 63 6.25 11.75 8.07
N ARG A 64 7.25 10.93 7.71
CA ARG A 64 7.25 10.12 6.50
C ARG A 64 6.80 8.72 6.80
N LEU A 65 5.64 8.37 6.27
CA LEU A 65 4.99 7.09 6.50
C LEU A 65 4.85 6.30 5.19
N SER A 66 5.42 5.10 5.15
CA SER A 66 5.24 4.18 4.01
C SER A 66 4.13 3.18 4.32
N VAL A 67 3.13 3.11 3.44
CA VAL A 67 1.96 2.23 3.61
C VAL A 67 1.54 1.61 2.28
N THR A 68 0.75 0.54 2.33
CA THR A 68 0.08 0.03 1.13
C THR A 68 -1.12 0.93 0.76
N PRO A 69 -1.48 1.04 -0.53
CA PRO A 69 -2.62 1.85 -0.98
C PRO A 69 -3.90 1.53 -0.22
N SER A 70 -4.15 0.26 0.07
CA SER A 70 -5.35 -0.19 0.77
C SER A 70 -5.42 0.29 2.22
N VAL A 71 -4.30 0.23 2.95
CA VAL A 71 -4.23 0.76 4.34
C VAL A 71 -4.40 2.28 4.33
N ALA A 72 -3.77 2.97 3.37
CA ALA A 72 -3.92 4.41 3.23
C ALA A 72 -5.38 4.81 3.03
N SER A 73 -6.04 4.24 2.02
CA SER A 73 -7.40 4.66 1.63
C SER A 73 -8.48 4.19 2.61
N LEU A 74 -8.41 2.94 3.09
CA LEU A 74 -9.51 2.33 3.84
C LEU A 74 -9.42 2.58 5.36
N TRP A 75 -8.21 2.78 5.89
CA TRP A 75 -8.04 2.97 7.33
C TRP A 75 -7.44 4.32 7.72
N LEU A 76 -6.38 4.76 7.03
CA LEU A 76 -5.61 5.93 7.43
C LEU A 76 -6.32 7.24 7.08
N PHE A 77 -6.77 7.42 5.84
CA PHE A 77 -7.37 8.69 5.38
C PHE A 77 -8.57 9.15 6.22
N PRO A 78 -9.51 8.29 6.63
CA PRO A 78 -10.60 8.70 7.51
C PRO A 78 -10.15 9.23 8.88
N ARG A 79 -8.91 8.92 9.28
CA ARG A 79 -8.32 9.26 10.58
C ARG A 79 -7.19 10.28 10.49
N LEU A 80 -6.74 10.60 9.28
CA LEU A 80 -5.50 11.34 9.05
C LEU A 80 -5.51 12.71 9.72
N ALA A 81 -6.60 13.47 9.58
CA ALA A 81 -6.71 14.78 10.20
C ALA A 81 -6.60 14.73 11.75
N LYS A 82 -7.15 13.68 12.37
CA LYS A 82 -7.04 13.45 13.82
C LYS A 82 -5.60 13.06 14.22
N LEU A 83 -4.96 12.24 13.41
CA LEU A 83 -3.58 11.78 13.65
C LEU A 83 -2.56 12.90 13.48
N GLU A 84 -2.74 13.76 12.50
CA GLU A 84 -1.89 14.93 12.27
C GLU A 84 -2.09 16.01 13.37
N GLY A 85 -3.32 16.28 13.73
CA GLY A 85 -3.65 17.43 14.59
C GLY A 85 -3.19 18.74 13.95
N ASN A 86 -2.74 19.67 14.81
CA ASN A 86 -2.27 20.98 14.37
C ASN A 86 -0.75 21.03 14.12
N GLU A 87 0.00 20.05 14.63
CA GLU A 87 1.46 20.08 14.73
C GLU A 87 2.18 19.24 13.68
N LEU A 88 1.51 18.19 13.20
CA LEU A 88 2.13 17.22 12.29
C LEU A 88 1.59 17.36 10.86
N HIS A 89 2.41 16.96 9.91
CA HIS A 89 2.05 16.73 8.52
C HIS A 89 2.60 15.38 8.08
N VAL A 90 1.76 14.52 7.49
CA VAL A 90 2.15 13.17 7.07
C VAL A 90 2.41 13.14 5.57
N GLU A 91 3.65 12.91 5.19
CA GLU A 91 4.03 12.58 3.83
C GLU A 91 3.91 11.06 3.64
N LEU A 92 3.13 10.63 2.64
CA LEU A 92 2.87 9.22 2.37
C LEU A 92 3.65 8.71 1.17
N THR A 93 4.33 7.58 1.35
CA THR A 93 4.83 6.76 0.24
C THR A 93 3.96 5.51 0.13
N LEU A 94 3.33 5.32 -1.04
CA LEU A 94 2.46 4.17 -1.30
C LEU A 94 3.24 3.07 -2.00
N GLU A 95 3.47 1.95 -1.31
CA GLU A 95 4.22 0.82 -1.85
C GLU A 95 3.89 -0.51 -1.15
N HIS A 96 4.12 -1.61 -1.86
CA HIS A 96 3.91 -2.97 -1.35
C HIS A 96 5.19 -3.60 -0.77
N ARG A 97 6.36 -3.10 -1.16
CA ARG A 97 7.65 -3.59 -0.69
C ARG A 97 7.86 -3.24 0.78
N LEU A 98 8.76 -3.95 1.44
CA LEU A 98 9.25 -3.52 2.74
C LEU A 98 9.90 -2.14 2.57
N ALA A 99 9.58 -1.21 3.47
CA ALA A 99 10.09 0.15 3.40
C ALA A 99 11.62 0.17 3.52
N ASP A 100 12.26 0.98 2.71
CA ASP A 100 13.66 1.33 2.89
C ASP A 100 13.76 2.53 3.84
N PHE A 101 14.16 2.28 5.07
CA PHE A 101 14.33 3.31 6.08
C PHE A 101 15.58 4.18 5.84
N GLY A 102 16.52 3.74 5.00
CA GLY A 102 17.68 4.51 4.57
C GLY A 102 17.33 5.74 3.73
N GLU A 103 16.18 5.75 3.07
CA GLU A 103 15.69 6.86 2.25
C GLU A 103 14.87 7.91 3.02
N GLY A 104 14.92 7.88 4.35
CA GLY A 104 14.28 8.89 5.21
C GLY A 104 12.84 8.59 5.60
N THR A 105 12.36 7.37 5.43
CA THR A 105 11.09 6.88 5.99
C THR A 105 11.19 6.78 7.51
N ASP A 106 10.23 7.35 8.22
CA ASP A 106 10.19 7.28 9.69
C ASP A 106 9.47 6.03 10.18
N LEU A 107 8.36 5.70 9.55
CA LEU A 107 7.46 4.60 9.92
C LEU A 107 6.94 3.89 8.68
N ALA A 108 6.60 2.60 8.82
CA ALA A 108 5.93 1.87 7.77
C ALA A 108 4.80 0.98 8.33
N ILE A 109 3.78 0.70 7.51
CA ILE A 109 2.74 -0.28 7.82
C ILE A 109 2.78 -1.37 6.77
N ARG A 110 2.99 -2.61 7.21
CA ARG A 110 3.06 -3.78 6.32
C ARG A 110 2.31 -4.96 6.90
N CYS A 111 1.76 -5.77 6.00
CA CYS A 111 1.17 -7.06 6.33
C CYS A 111 2.19 -8.17 6.13
N GLY A 112 2.33 -9.05 7.11
CA GLY A 112 3.26 -10.17 7.02
C GLY A 112 3.37 -10.97 8.31
N LYS A 113 4.26 -11.97 8.30
CA LYS A 113 4.48 -12.84 9.46
C LYS A 113 5.43 -12.22 10.49
N GLY A 114 6.29 -11.26 10.05
CA GLY A 114 7.38 -10.79 10.91
C GLY A 114 8.21 -11.93 11.54
N PRO A 115 9.16 -11.66 12.40
CA PRO A 115 9.85 -10.36 12.47
C PRO A 115 10.74 -10.10 11.25
N TRP A 116 11.11 -8.84 11.04
CA TRP A 116 12.06 -8.44 9.99
C TRP A 116 13.37 -7.95 10.62
N ALA A 117 14.49 -8.29 9.99
CA ALA A 117 15.81 -7.89 10.48
C ALA A 117 16.03 -6.36 10.41
N GLY A 118 16.69 -5.79 11.42
CA GLY A 118 17.07 -4.37 11.45
C GLY A 118 15.93 -3.38 11.73
N VAL A 119 14.74 -3.87 12.08
CA VAL A 119 13.58 -3.04 12.39
C VAL A 119 12.83 -3.54 13.62
N ARG A 120 12.11 -2.64 14.27
CA ARG A 120 11.10 -3.00 15.26
C ARG A 120 9.73 -3.04 14.60
N ALA A 121 9.00 -4.10 14.86
CA ALA A 121 7.66 -4.29 14.33
C ALA A 121 6.69 -4.57 15.48
N LEU A 122 5.60 -3.82 15.54
CA LEU A 122 4.51 -4.04 16.49
C LEU A 122 3.29 -4.53 15.71
N PRO A 123 2.73 -5.70 16.04
CA PRO A 123 1.48 -6.16 15.45
C PRO A 123 0.34 -5.19 15.75
N LEU A 124 -0.36 -4.73 14.72
CA LEU A 124 -1.53 -3.84 14.83
C LEU A 124 -2.82 -4.68 14.89
N TRP A 125 -3.06 -5.41 13.81
CA TRP A 125 -4.28 -6.21 13.63
C TRP A 125 -3.93 -7.55 13.03
N ARG A 126 -4.53 -8.61 13.57
CA ARG A 126 -4.51 -9.93 12.93
C ARG A 126 -5.49 -9.91 11.77
N GLU A 127 -5.08 -10.47 10.65
CA GLU A 127 -5.95 -10.58 9.50
C GLU A 127 -7.02 -11.64 9.78
N LYS A 128 -8.29 -11.23 9.67
CA LYS A 128 -9.45 -12.14 9.61
C LYS A 128 -10.08 -11.97 8.24
N SER A 129 -10.75 -12.99 7.76
CA SER A 129 -11.50 -12.87 6.51
C SER A 129 -12.80 -13.66 6.52
N PHE A 130 -13.83 -13.09 5.92
CA PHE A 130 -15.13 -13.70 5.69
C PHE A 130 -15.77 -13.14 4.42
N PRO A 131 -16.63 -13.89 3.73
CA PRO A 131 -17.27 -13.47 2.49
C PRO A 131 -18.23 -12.29 2.68
N ILE A 132 -18.14 -11.34 1.76
CA ILE A 132 -19.02 -10.17 1.66
C ILE A 132 -19.49 -9.96 0.23
N ALA A 133 -20.63 -9.29 0.08
CA ALA A 133 -21.18 -8.88 -1.20
C ALA A 133 -21.87 -7.52 -1.10
N ALA A 134 -22.12 -6.85 -2.23
CA ALA A 134 -23.08 -5.77 -2.29
C ALA A 134 -24.47 -6.28 -1.87
N PRO A 135 -25.32 -5.47 -1.19
CA PRO A 135 -26.64 -5.90 -0.73
C PRO A 135 -27.52 -6.51 -1.82
N GLU A 136 -27.50 -5.95 -3.02
CA GLU A 136 -28.29 -6.45 -4.14
C GLU A 136 -27.78 -7.82 -4.63
N LEU A 137 -26.48 -8.04 -4.59
CA LEU A 137 -25.90 -9.34 -4.96
C LEU A 137 -26.15 -10.39 -3.87
N ALA A 138 -26.09 -9.99 -2.60
CA ALA A 138 -26.42 -10.84 -1.45
C ALA A 138 -27.87 -11.34 -1.50
N LYS A 139 -28.84 -10.53 -1.95
CA LYS A 139 -30.24 -10.94 -2.13
C LYS A 139 -30.39 -12.10 -3.13
N GLN A 140 -29.51 -12.25 -4.11
CA GLN A 140 -29.54 -13.36 -5.07
C GLN A 140 -29.21 -14.70 -4.42
N LEU A 141 -28.41 -14.69 -3.36
CA LEU A 141 -28.12 -15.90 -2.56
C LEU A 141 -29.31 -16.32 -1.70
N GLY A 142 -30.22 -15.39 -1.39
CA GLY A 142 -31.37 -15.64 -0.53
C GLY A 142 -30.93 -16.11 0.86
N GLN A 143 -31.49 -17.23 1.35
CA GLN A 143 -31.12 -17.84 2.63
C GLN A 143 -29.95 -18.84 2.51
N ARG A 144 -29.41 -19.03 1.32
CA ARG A 144 -28.27 -19.92 1.08
C ARG A 144 -27.00 -19.25 1.53
N SER A 145 -26.44 -19.70 2.61
CA SER A 145 -25.18 -19.19 3.20
C SER A 145 -24.06 -20.23 3.21
N ASP A 146 -24.29 -21.35 2.53
CA ASP A 146 -23.28 -22.40 2.39
C ASP A 146 -22.21 -21.98 1.36
N ALA A 147 -21.01 -22.53 1.52
CA ALA A 147 -19.87 -22.13 0.71
C ALA A 147 -20.02 -22.49 -0.79
N LEU A 148 -20.82 -23.53 -1.13
CA LEU A 148 -21.07 -23.91 -2.52
C LEU A 148 -21.94 -22.87 -3.22
N SER A 149 -22.98 -22.37 -2.55
CA SER A 149 -23.86 -21.32 -3.08
C SER A 149 -23.10 -20.02 -3.42
N LEU A 150 -22.03 -19.72 -2.70
CA LEU A 150 -21.18 -18.57 -2.99
C LEU A 150 -20.50 -18.70 -4.38
N LEU A 151 -20.28 -19.93 -4.83
CA LEU A 151 -19.67 -20.20 -6.16
C LEU A 151 -20.64 -19.93 -7.32
N ASP A 152 -21.92 -19.71 -7.08
CA ASP A 152 -22.86 -19.27 -8.12
C ASP A 152 -22.53 -17.82 -8.58
N LEU A 153 -21.81 -17.06 -7.75
CA LEU A 153 -21.43 -15.67 -8.02
C LEU A 153 -19.96 -15.56 -8.44
N PRO A 154 -19.59 -14.51 -9.19
CA PRO A 154 -18.19 -14.21 -9.46
C PRO A 154 -17.42 -13.93 -8.17
N ILE A 155 -16.22 -14.50 -8.07
CA ILE A 155 -15.29 -14.21 -6.96
C ILE A 155 -14.34 -13.08 -7.37
N ILE A 156 -14.08 -12.17 -6.43
CA ILE A 156 -13.09 -11.13 -6.58
C ILE A 156 -11.89 -11.46 -5.69
N HIS A 157 -10.74 -11.61 -6.33
CA HIS A 157 -9.45 -11.81 -5.68
C HIS A 157 -8.70 -10.48 -5.52
N ASP A 158 -7.84 -10.42 -4.53
CA ASP A 158 -6.80 -9.40 -4.44
C ASP A 158 -5.54 -9.79 -5.24
N SER A 159 -4.36 -9.36 -4.78
CA SER A 159 -3.07 -9.67 -5.41
C SER A 159 -2.82 -11.16 -5.66
N ASN A 160 -3.47 -12.06 -4.89
CA ASN A 160 -3.35 -13.51 -5.02
C ASN A 160 -4.67 -14.23 -4.76
N ILE A 161 -4.72 -15.51 -5.13
CA ILE A 161 -5.92 -16.34 -4.98
C ILE A 161 -5.99 -17.09 -3.65
N GLU A 162 -4.94 -17.02 -2.83
CA GLU A 162 -4.77 -17.86 -1.64
C GLU A 162 -5.79 -17.57 -0.53
N GLY A 163 -6.28 -16.33 -0.45
CA GLY A 163 -7.32 -15.97 0.52
C GLY A 163 -8.57 -16.84 0.33
N TRP A 164 -9.11 -16.82 -0.87
CA TRP A 164 -10.28 -17.62 -1.22
C TRP A 164 -10.03 -19.13 -1.23
N ARG A 165 -8.86 -19.57 -1.71
CA ARG A 165 -8.50 -21.00 -1.66
C ARG A 165 -8.52 -21.50 -0.22
N ARG A 166 -7.89 -20.81 0.70
CA ARG A 166 -7.87 -21.21 2.12
C ARG A 166 -9.26 -21.18 2.75
N TRP A 167 -10.06 -20.16 2.43
CA TRP A 167 -11.40 -20.05 2.97
C TRP A 167 -12.29 -21.22 2.49
N LEU A 168 -12.32 -21.49 1.18
CA LEU A 168 -13.09 -22.56 0.57
C LEU A 168 -12.59 -23.95 0.95
N SER A 169 -11.28 -24.14 1.08
CA SER A 169 -10.68 -25.40 1.51
C SER A 169 -11.13 -25.83 2.92
N ARG A 170 -11.39 -24.86 3.82
CA ARG A 170 -11.97 -25.18 5.15
C ARG A 170 -13.39 -25.67 5.07
N GLU A 171 -14.08 -25.38 3.99
CA GLU A 171 -15.41 -25.88 3.67
C GLU A 171 -15.38 -27.18 2.84
N GLY A 172 -14.19 -27.77 2.65
CA GLY A 172 -14.01 -28.99 1.86
C GLY A 172 -14.06 -28.78 0.35
N ILE A 173 -13.97 -27.53 -0.10
CA ILE A 173 -14.06 -27.17 -1.54
C ILE A 173 -12.66 -26.91 -2.07
N ASP A 174 -12.25 -27.70 -3.07
CA ASP A 174 -11.06 -27.43 -3.86
C ASP A 174 -11.41 -26.42 -4.97
N TYR A 175 -10.85 -25.21 -4.84
CA TYR A 175 -11.21 -24.09 -5.69
C TYR A 175 -10.07 -23.70 -6.64
N THR A 176 -10.44 -23.55 -7.89
CA THR A 176 -9.61 -22.91 -8.93
C THR A 176 -10.36 -21.73 -9.54
N PRO A 177 -9.67 -20.61 -9.85
CA PRO A 177 -10.31 -19.44 -10.46
C PRO A 177 -11.04 -19.80 -11.77
N ARG A 178 -12.20 -19.21 -11.97
CA ARG A 178 -13.08 -19.44 -13.11
C ARG A 178 -13.06 -18.23 -14.04
N GLY A 179 -13.51 -18.39 -15.27
CA GLY A 179 -13.51 -17.32 -16.28
C GLY A 179 -14.35 -16.08 -15.89
N GLN A 180 -15.30 -16.21 -14.97
CA GLN A 180 -16.11 -15.10 -14.45
C GLN A 180 -15.46 -14.39 -13.26
N ASP A 181 -14.44 -14.98 -12.63
CA ASP A 181 -13.78 -14.42 -11.47
C ASP A 181 -12.86 -13.25 -11.88
N ARG A 182 -12.63 -12.33 -10.96
CA ARG A 182 -11.85 -11.13 -11.18
C ARG A 182 -10.66 -11.06 -10.23
N ARG A 183 -9.64 -10.33 -10.62
CA ARG A 183 -8.49 -10.05 -9.76
C ARG A 183 -8.09 -8.59 -9.86
N PHE A 184 -7.91 -7.94 -8.71
CA PHE A 184 -7.35 -6.61 -8.59
C PHE A 184 -6.14 -6.66 -7.66
N GLU A 185 -5.12 -5.89 -7.96
CA GLU A 185 -3.88 -5.93 -7.19
C GLU A 185 -4.05 -5.31 -5.80
N ASP A 186 -4.77 -4.18 -5.74
CA ASP A 186 -5.01 -3.45 -4.51
C ASP A 186 -6.35 -3.80 -3.87
N TYR A 187 -6.34 -4.06 -2.56
CA TYR A 187 -7.54 -4.48 -1.83
C TYR A 187 -8.63 -3.39 -1.76
N ASN A 188 -8.27 -2.09 -1.82
CA ASN A 188 -9.28 -1.03 -1.95
C ASN A 188 -10.10 -1.15 -3.24
N LEU A 189 -9.47 -1.53 -4.36
CA LEU A 189 -10.18 -1.81 -5.61
C LEU A 189 -11.06 -3.06 -5.51
N VAL A 190 -10.63 -4.09 -4.77
CA VAL A 190 -11.47 -5.26 -4.46
C VAL A 190 -12.73 -4.84 -3.71
N MET A 191 -12.59 -3.98 -2.70
CA MET A 191 -13.70 -3.48 -1.89
C MET A 191 -14.66 -2.63 -2.73
N ASP A 192 -14.15 -1.73 -3.57
CA ASP A 192 -14.97 -0.91 -4.46
C ASP A 192 -15.70 -1.76 -5.51
N ALA A 193 -15.03 -2.73 -6.12
CA ALA A 193 -15.63 -3.65 -7.08
C ALA A 193 -16.74 -4.50 -6.44
N CYS A 194 -16.50 -4.98 -5.21
CA CYS A 194 -17.51 -5.72 -4.44
C CYS A 194 -18.73 -4.85 -4.15
N ALA A 195 -18.53 -3.61 -3.69
CA ALA A 195 -19.60 -2.67 -3.40
C ALA A 195 -20.42 -2.26 -4.65
N GLN A 196 -19.81 -2.34 -5.85
CA GLN A 196 -20.48 -2.15 -7.14
C GLN A 196 -21.21 -3.41 -7.65
N GLY A 197 -21.18 -4.52 -6.89
CA GLY A 197 -21.86 -5.76 -7.27
C GLY A 197 -21.14 -6.57 -8.36
N LEU A 198 -19.83 -6.34 -8.58
CA LEU A 198 -19.08 -7.09 -9.61
C LEU A 198 -18.71 -8.52 -9.17
N GLY A 199 -19.01 -8.89 -7.95
CA GLY A 199 -18.79 -10.21 -7.38
C GLY A 199 -18.70 -10.16 -5.85
N ILE A 200 -18.40 -11.32 -5.26
CA ILE A 200 -18.17 -11.46 -3.82
C ILE A 200 -16.68 -11.33 -3.50
N ALA A 201 -16.36 -10.74 -2.35
CA ALA A 201 -15.00 -10.55 -1.87
C ALA A 201 -14.82 -11.12 -0.46
N LEU A 202 -13.58 -11.17 0.02
CA LEU A 202 -13.28 -11.43 1.43
C LEU A 202 -13.11 -10.11 2.16
N ALA A 203 -13.95 -9.85 3.16
CA ALA A 203 -13.73 -8.80 4.13
C ALA A 203 -12.42 -9.02 4.90
N ARG A 204 -11.75 -7.94 5.28
CA ARG A 204 -10.51 -7.94 6.10
C ARG A 204 -10.56 -6.81 7.12
N PRO A 205 -11.28 -6.97 8.24
CA PRO A 205 -11.25 -5.99 9.31
C PRO A 205 -9.82 -5.66 9.77
N PRO A 206 -9.52 -4.39 10.10
CA PRO A 206 -10.44 -3.24 10.12
C PRO A 206 -10.59 -2.51 8.78
N LEU A 207 -9.95 -2.98 7.68
CA LEU A 207 -9.98 -2.30 6.37
C LEU A 207 -11.37 -2.31 5.74
N SER A 208 -12.18 -3.32 6.02
CA SER A 208 -13.55 -3.45 5.50
C SER A 208 -14.63 -2.79 6.36
N ASP A 209 -14.30 -2.39 7.60
CA ASP A 209 -15.30 -2.00 8.62
C ASP A 209 -16.14 -0.80 8.21
N ALA A 210 -15.53 0.21 7.58
CA ALA A 210 -16.25 1.40 7.14
C ALA A 210 -17.32 1.09 6.10
N MET A 211 -17.02 0.21 5.14
CA MET A 211 -18.00 -0.19 4.10
C MET A 211 -19.09 -1.10 4.65
N LEU A 212 -18.76 -1.97 5.60
CA LEU A 212 -19.73 -2.80 6.32
C LEU A 212 -20.66 -1.92 7.15
N ALA A 213 -20.13 -1.00 7.95
CA ALA A 213 -20.91 -0.08 8.77
C ALA A 213 -21.82 0.84 7.94
N ALA A 214 -21.36 1.26 6.76
CA ALA A 214 -22.15 2.04 5.83
C ALA A 214 -23.17 1.21 5.02
N GLY A 215 -23.22 -0.11 5.20
CA GLY A 215 -24.11 -1.00 4.46
C GLY A 215 -23.81 -1.07 2.95
N ARG A 216 -22.63 -0.62 2.51
CA ARG A 216 -22.21 -0.73 1.11
C ARG A 216 -21.89 -2.16 0.71
N VAL A 217 -21.44 -2.96 1.66
CA VAL A 217 -21.29 -4.40 1.56
C VAL A 217 -21.88 -5.05 2.80
N VAL A 218 -22.32 -6.30 2.68
CA VAL A 218 -22.88 -7.09 3.78
C VAL A 218 -22.18 -8.44 3.84
N ALA A 219 -22.08 -9.04 5.04
CA ALA A 219 -21.60 -10.40 5.20
C ALA A 219 -22.58 -11.39 4.56
N VAL A 220 -22.05 -12.35 3.82
CA VAL A 220 -22.85 -13.42 3.18
C VAL A 220 -22.48 -14.79 3.74
N SER A 221 -21.66 -14.84 4.78
CA SER A 221 -21.36 -16.02 5.57
C SER A 221 -20.93 -15.60 6.98
N GLU A 222 -21.32 -16.35 7.99
CA GLU A 222 -20.87 -16.16 9.37
C GLU A 222 -19.48 -16.78 9.63
N ARG A 223 -18.98 -17.58 8.70
CA ARG A 223 -17.72 -18.30 8.85
C ARG A 223 -16.53 -17.39 8.61
N THR A 224 -15.70 -17.29 9.63
CA THR A 224 -14.49 -16.46 9.60
C THR A 224 -13.23 -17.31 9.55
N LEU A 225 -12.31 -16.95 8.70
CA LEU A 225 -10.96 -17.51 8.64
C LEU A 225 -9.97 -16.55 9.29
N GLU A 226 -9.26 -17.00 10.31
CA GLU A 226 -8.12 -16.26 10.86
C GLU A 226 -6.84 -16.58 10.08
N SER A 227 -6.03 -15.56 9.87
CA SER A 227 -4.75 -15.68 9.17
C SER A 227 -3.58 -15.68 10.17
N HIS A 228 -2.48 -16.29 9.74
CA HIS A 228 -1.21 -16.26 10.49
C HIS A 228 -0.39 -14.99 10.22
N VAL A 229 -0.89 -14.09 9.36
CA VAL A 229 -0.27 -12.80 9.11
C VAL A 229 -1.01 -11.70 9.87
N ALA A 230 -0.29 -10.63 10.19
CA ALA A 230 -0.84 -9.45 10.82
C ALA A 230 -0.33 -8.20 10.11
N PHE A 231 -1.07 -7.11 10.22
CA PHE A 231 -0.53 -5.79 9.93
C PHE A 231 0.37 -5.36 11.08
N HIS A 232 1.49 -4.72 10.74
CA HIS A 232 2.46 -4.26 11.72
C HIS A 232 2.79 -2.79 11.47
N LEU A 233 2.91 -2.01 12.52
CA LEU A 233 3.64 -0.75 12.49
C LEU A 233 5.12 -1.08 12.65
N ILE A 234 5.93 -0.56 11.73
CA ILE A 234 7.34 -0.88 11.63
C ILE A 234 8.14 0.42 11.70
N ARG A 235 9.27 0.38 12.39
CA ARG A 235 10.23 1.47 12.47
C ARG A 235 11.66 0.97 12.43
N PRO A 236 12.66 1.81 12.11
CA PRO A 236 14.07 1.46 12.30
C PRO A 236 14.35 1.09 13.76
N ASP A 237 15.37 0.27 13.98
CA ASP A 237 15.83 -0.05 15.35
C ASP A 237 16.42 1.17 16.07
N ASP A 238 16.92 2.14 15.30
CA ASP A 238 17.47 3.40 15.81
C ASP A 238 16.39 4.28 16.45
N ALA A 239 16.81 5.37 17.08
CA ALA A 239 15.90 6.33 17.69
C ALA A 239 15.01 7.01 16.64
N LEU A 240 13.70 7.03 16.91
CA LEU A 240 12.75 7.82 16.11
C LEU A 240 12.96 9.33 16.36
N ARG A 241 12.69 10.14 15.33
CA ARG A 241 12.56 11.58 15.48
C ARG A 241 11.32 11.93 16.31
N SER A 242 11.37 13.02 17.09
CA SER A 242 10.25 13.43 17.94
C SER A 242 8.88 13.47 17.23
N PRO A 243 8.73 14.01 16.00
CA PRO A 243 7.45 13.96 15.29
C PRO A 243 6.95 12.55 15.01
N ALA A 244 7.85 11.61 14.69
CA ALA A 244 7.50 10.22 14.42
C ALA A 244 7.08 9.49 15.72
N ILE A 245 7.68 9.81 16.85
CA ILE A 245 7.27 9.31 18.18
C ILE A 245 5.83 9.74 18.48
N GLU A 246 5.55 11.03 18.30
CA GLU A 246 4.24 11.60 18.56
C GLU A 246 3.16 10.99 17.64
N PHE A 247 3.45 10.91 16.35
CA PHE A 247 2.54 10.27 15.39
C PHE A 247 2.32 8.80 15.72
N ALA A 248 3.37 8.04 16.02
CA ALA A 248 3.27 6.63 16.39
C ALA A 248 2.38 6.44 17.62
N GLY A 249 2.52 7.30 18.64
CA GLY A 249 1.68 7.27 19.84
C GLY A 249 0.20 7.53 19.52
N ARG A 250 -0.11 8.56 18.72
CA ARG A 250 -1.48 8.85 18.27
C ARG A 250 -2.06 7.69 17.44
N PHE A 251 -1.25 7.16 16.53
CA PHE A 251 -1.65 6.05 15.66
C PHE A 251 -1.96 4.78 16.46
N LEU A 252 -1.11 4.41 17.40
CA LEU A 252 -1.26 3.19 18.19
C LEU A 252 -2.48 3.28 19.14
N ARG A 253 -2.75 4.45 19.73
CA ARG A 253 -4.00 4.68 20.49
C ARG A 253 -5.24 4.49 19.61
N GLU A 254 -5.21 5.03 18.40
CA GLU A 254 -6.31 4.89 17.43
C GLU A 254 -6.47 3.42 16.98
N ALA A 255 -5.38 2.66 16.95
CA ALA A 255 -5.37 1.23 16.66
C ALA A 255 -5.76 0.36 17.87
N GLY A 256 -5.97 0.96 19.06
CA GLY A 256 -6.46 0.27 20.27
C GLY A 256 -5.37 -0.30 21.18
N HIS A 257 -4.12 0.17 21.06
CA HIS A 257 -3.01 -0.23 21.95
C HIS A 257 -3.02 0.55 23.27
N ASP A 258 -2.56 -0.10 24.34
CA ASP A 258 -2.35 0.51 25.65
C ASP A 258 -1.07 1.37 25.71
N GLU A 259 -0.99 2.23 26.73
CA GLU A 259 0.13 3.17 26.90
C GLU A 259 1.47 2.47 27.17
N GLU A 260 1.47 1.29 27.81
CA GLU A 260 2.68 0.51 28.05
C GLU A 260 3.28 0.00 26.72
N THR A 261 2.46 -0.57 25.86
CA THR A 261 2.83 -1.00 24.52
C THR A 261 3.33 0.18 23.67
N ILE A 262 2.65 1.32 23.73
CA ILE A 262 3.03 2.54 23.02
C ILE A 262 4.40 3.03 23.50
N ALA A 263 4.61 3.13 24.82
CA ALA A 263 5.87 3.54 25.39
C ALA A 263 7.02 2.60 25.02
N ALA A 264 6.79 1.29 25.06
CA ALA A 264 7.78 0.28 24.67
C ALA A 264 8.16 0.39 23.20
N PHE A 265 7.18 0.63 22.30
CA PHE A 265 7.43 0.77 20.88
C PHE A 265 8.17 2.07 20.53
N THR A 266 7.82 3.18 21.17
CA THR A 266 8.41 4.50 20.90
C THR A 266 9.75 4.73 21.59
N ALA A 267 10.11 3.92 22.57
CA ALA A 267 11.38 4.00 23.28
C ALA A 267 12.59 3.90 22.32
N PRO A 268 13.70 4.61 22.59
CA PRO A 268 14.92 4.47 21.79
C PRO A 268 15.40 3.03 21.75
N GLY A 269 16.02 2.63 20.63
CA GLY A 269 16.63 1.31 20.46
C GLY A 269 17.70 1.09 21.55
N ARG A 270 17.87 -0.14 21.97
CA ARG A 270 19.06 -0.48 22.77
C ARG A 270 20.28 -0.25 21.88
N ALA A 271 21.19 0.63 22.29
CA ALA A 271 22.46 0.78 21.62
C ALA A 271 23.09 -0.62 21.48
N LYS A 272 23.45 -1.00 20.28
CA LYS A 272 24.26 -2.21 20.07
C LYS A 272 25.57 -1.99 20.81
N ALA A 273 25.76 -2.77 21.88
CA ALA A 273 27.03 -2.85 22.59
C ALA A 273 28.08 -3.53 21.70
#